data_509890542567b107255d5467f8712b75
#
_entry.id   509890542567b107255d5467f8712b75
#
_cell.length_a   1.000
_cell.length_b   1.000
_cell.length_c   1.000
_cell.angle_alpha   90.00
_cell.angle_beta   90.00
_cell.angle_gamma   90.00
#
_symmetry.space_group_name_H-M   'P 1'
#
loop_
_entity.id
_entity.type
_entity.pdbx_description
1 polymer ?
#
loop_
_entity_poly.entity_id
_entity_poly.type
_entity_poly.pdbx_seq_one_letter_code
_entity_poly.pdbx_strand_id
1 'polypeptide(L)'
;MIPLLVKFPTRQRPDRFRYALNLLVKNMALPGDVHFLFTLDRNDPTVAELMTIINQLCAGTRAGYTIVEGDSTGKINAVNRDLPEFDKPWQSVIVASDDMHATPAWDRWATSAMAEYYPDGDGYVWFGDGFQKDICTIPLMGRAEYDRLGYIYN
;
A
#
# COMPACT_ATOMS: atom_id res chain seq x y z
N MET A 1 16.80 2.23 -3.16
CA MET A 1 15.71 1.27 -3.51
C MET A 1 14.77 1.15 -2.31
N ILE A 2 13.46 1.19 -2.53
CA ILE A 2 12.44 1.06 -1.48
C ILE A 2 12.19 -0.44 -1.26
N PRO A 3 12.42 -1.02 -0.07
CA PRO A 3 12.14 -2.43 0.18
C PRO A 3 10.65 -2.75 0.09
N LEU A 4 9.78 -1.89 0.65
CA LEU A 4 8.33 -2.10 0.68
C LEU A 4 7.57 -0.85 0.25
N LEU A 5 6.90 -0.93 -0.90
CA LEU A 5 5.93 0.06 -1.36
C LEU A 5 4.54 -0.31 -0.84
N VAL A 6 3.85 0.62 -0.22
CA VAL A 6 2.45 0.44 0.24
C VAL A 6 1.53 1.20 -0.69
N LYS A 7 0.85 0.50 -1.59
CA LYS A 7 -0.17 1.09 -2.46
C LYS A 7 -1.46 1.26 -1.67
N PHE A 8 -1.87 2.51 -1.45
CA PHE A 8 -3.05 2.83 -0.65
C PHE A 8 -4.03 3.72 -1.44
N PRO A 9 -4.88 3.15 -2.28
CA PRO A 9 -5.99 3.89 -2.86
C PRO A 9 -7.04 4.15 -1.78
N THR A 10 -7.53 5.37 -1.70
CA THR A 10 -8.61 5.73 -0.76
C THR A 10 -9.54 6.76 -1.38
N ARG A 11 -10.81 6.68 -1.00
CA ARG A 11 -11.88 7.57 -1.43
C ARG A 11 -12.93 7.65 -0.37
N GLN A 12 -13.34 8.88 0.00
CA GLN A 12 -14.34 9.09 1.04
C GLN A 12 -13.90 8.46 2.40
N ARG A 13 -14.76 8.36 3.36
CA ARG A 13 -14.51 7.69 4.66
C ARG A 13 -13.24 8.15 5.40
N PRO A 14 -13.00 9.47 5.58
CA PRO A 14 -11.75 9.99 6.18
C PRO A 14 -11.48 9.43 7.58
N ASP A 15 -12.50 9.17 8.39
CA ASP A 15 -12.33 8.60 9.73
C ASP A 15 -11.77 7.17 9.69
N ARG A 16 -12.28 6.33 8.80
CA ARG A 16 -11.76 4.96 8.62
C ARG A 16 -10.34 4.99 8.09
N PHE A 17 -10.11 5.83 7.09
CA PHE A 17 -8.76 6.02 6.53
C PHE A 17 -7.78 6.49 7.60
N ARG A 18 -8.13 7.50 8.42
CA ARG A 18 -7.31 7.99 9.54
C ARG A 18 -6.97 6.86 10.49
N TYR A 19 -7.95 6.05 10.88
CA TYR A 19 -7.74 4.94 11.80
C TYR A 19 -6.80 3.88 11.21
N ALA A 20 -7.04 3.42 9.99
CA ALA A 20 -6.21 2.43 9.32
C ALA A 20 -4.77 2.92 9.11
N LEU A 21 -4.60 4.15 8.60
CA LEU A 21 -3.28 4.74 8.39
C LEU A 21 -2.52 4.92 9.70
N ASN A 22 -3.19 5.35 10.76
CA ASN A 22 -2.57 5.48 12.08
C ASN A 22 -2.04 4.13 12.60
N LEU A 23 -2.79 3.03 12.42
CA LEU A 23 -2.32 1.69 12.79
C LEU A 23 -1.14 1.25 11.93
N LEU A 24 -1.18 1.49 10.62
CA LEU A 24 -0.05 1.19 9.73
C LEU A 24 1.21 1.92 10.21
N VAL A 25 1.12 3.22 10.41
CA VAL A 25 2.26 4.06 10.81
C VAL A 25 2.77 3.68 12.20
N LYS A 26 1.89 3.53 13.18
CA LYS A 26 2.26 3.23 14.57
C LYS A 26 2.91 1.86 14.73
N ASN A 27 2.50 0.90 13.94
CA ASN A 27 2.90 -0.50 14.05
C ASN A 27 4.07 -0.90 13.14
N MET A 28 4.67 0.05 12.38
CA MET A 28 5.89 -0.21 11.62
C MET A 28 7.07 -0.50 12.55
N ALA A 29 7.87 -1.51 12.19
CA ALA A 29 9.14 -1.81 12.82
C ALA A 29 10.33 -1.18 12.10
N LEU A 30 10.25 -1.03 10.78
CA LEU A 30 11.30 -0.54 9.88
C LEU A 30 10.78 0.61 9.00
N PRO A 31 10.36 1.74 9.60
CA PRO A 31 9.72 2.81 8.82
C PRO A 31 10.61 3.38 7.70
N GLY A 32 11.93 3.31 7.83
CA GLY A 32 12.87 3.75 6.77
C GLY A 32 12.84 2.88 5.51
N ASP A 33 12.29 1.68 5.59
CA ASP A 33 12.16 0.72 4.49
C ASP A 33 10.80 0.81 3.79
N VAL A 34 9.89 1.63 4.29
CA VAL A 34 8.51 1.76 3.80
C VAL A 34 8.31 3.07 3.05
N HIS A 35 7.61 2.99 1.92
CA HIS A 35 7.11 4.15 1.20
C HIS A 35 5.63 3.97 0.87
N PHE A 36 4.80 4.93 1.25
CA PHE A 36 3.37 4.94 0.92
C PHE A 36 3.13 5.64 -0.42
N LEU A 37 2.39 4.99 -1.31
CA LEU A 37 1.86 5.59 -2.54
C LEU A 37 0.35 5.71 -2.40
N PHE A 38 -0.10 6.90 -2.01
CA PHE A 38 -1.51 7.23 -1.88
C PHE A 38 -2.10 7.62 -3.23
N THR A 39 -3.19 6.95 -3.60
CA THR A 39 -3.99 7.27 -4.78
C THR A 39 -5.31 7.86 -4.34
N LEU A 40 -5.54 9.13 -4.69
CA LEU A 40 -6.75 9.88 -4.36
C LEU A 40 -7.53 10.21 -5.65
N ASP A 41 -8.84 10.18 -5.55
CA ASP A 41 -9.70 10.60 -6.65
C ASP A 41 -9.95 12.11 -6.60
N ARG A 42 -9.66 12.80 -7.71
CA ARG A 42 -9.80 14.26 -7.82
C ARG A 42 -11.22 14.75 -7.58
N ASN A 43 -12.22 13.94 -7.92
CA ASN A 43 -13.64 14.24 -7.72
C ASN A 43 -14.20 13.81 -6.36
N ASP A 44 -13.34 13.37 -5.44
CA ASP A 44 -13.74 13.05 -4.07
C ASP A 44 -13.93 14.34 -3.25
N PRO A 45 -15.13 14.60 -2.71
CA PRO A 45 -15.36 15.79 -1.89
C PRO A 45 -14.51 15.85 -0.62
N THR A 46 -13.93 14.71 -0.18
CA THR A 46 -13.09 14.62 1.01
C THR A 46 -11.60 14.65 0.72
N VAL A 47 -11.17 14.85 -0.52
CA VAL A 47 -9.75 14.79 -0.93
C VAL A 47 -8.85 15.68 -0.09
N ALA A 48 -9.25 16.92 0.20
CA ALA A 48 -8.47 17.86 1.01
C ALA A 48 -8.28 17.35 2.45
N GLU A 49 -9.31 16.74 3.03
CA GLU A 49 -9.25 16.13 4.37
C GLU A 49 -8.32 14.91 4.37
N LEU A 50 -8.43 14.04 3.36
CA LEU A 50 -7.55 12.88 3.20
C LEU A 50 -6.08 13.30 3.08
N MET A 51 -5.76 14.34 2.30
CA MET A 51 -4.41 14.89 2.20
C MET A 51 -3.90 15.44 3.54
N THR A 52 -4.76 16.11 4.29
CA THR A 52 -4.42 16.62 5.63
C THR A 52 -4.07 15.46 6.58
N ILE A 53 -4.86 14.38 6.57
CA ILE A 53 -4.61 13.18 7.37
C ILE A 53 -3.25 12.55 7.02
N ILE A 54 -2.98 12.39 5.72
CA ILE A 54 -1.70 11.82 5.26
C ILE A 54 -0.53 12.66 5.78
N ASN A 55 -0.56 13.96 5.55
CA ASN A 55 0.51 14.85 5.99
C ASN A 55 0.71 14.82 7.51
N GLN A 56 -0.37 14.83 8.29
CA GLN A 56 -0.30 14.76 9.75
C GLN A 56 0.32 13.47 10.27
N LEU A 57 -0.04 12.32 9.67
CA LEU A 57 0.40 11.00 10.16
C LEU A 57 1.76 10.57 9.60
N CYS A 58 2.09 10.97 8.37
CA CYS A 58 3.33 10.51 7.71
C CYS A 58 4.52 11.47 7.93
N ALA A 59 4.31 12.79 8.00
CA ALA A 59 5.40 13.77 8.04
C ALA A 59 6.33 13.62 9.27
N GLY A 60 5.84 13.06 10.38
CA GLY A 60 6.64 12.80 11.58
C GLY A 60 7.38 11.46 11.59
N THR A 61 7.25 10.67 10.53
CA THR A 61 7.82 9.33 10.43
C THR A 61 9.08 9.32 9.57
N ARG A 62 9.84 8.22 9.61
CA ARG A 62 10.94 7.97 8.68
C ARG A 62 10.47 7.32 7.36
N ALA A 63 9.19 6.92 7.28
CA ALA A 63 8.62 6.37 6.05
C ALA A 63 8.48 7.48 5.00
N GLY A 64 8.79 7.13 3.75
CA GLY A 64 8.51 8.02 2.63
C GLY A 64 7.04 8.00 2.25
N TYR A 65 6.57 9.04 1.57
CA TYR A 65 5.24 9.00 0.96
C TYR A 65 5.14 9.87 -0.29
N THR A 66 4.21 9.48 -1.15
CA THR A 66 3.83 10.20 -2.38
C THR A 66 2.31 10.21 -2.46
N ILE A 67 1.73 11.35 -2.80
CA ILE A 67 0.29 11.51 -3.03
C ILE A 67 0.07 11.78 -4.51
N VAL A 68 -0.80 11.00 -5.15
CA VAL A 68 -1.19 11.20 -6.55
C VAL A 68 -2.69 11.38 -6.62
N GLU A 69 -3.11 12.52 -7.17
CA GLU A 69 -4.51 12.81 -7.48
C GLU A 69 -4.80 12.47 -8.95
N GLY A 70 -5.92 11.84 -9.20
CA GLY A 70 -6.35 11.50 -10.55
C GLY A 70 -7.77 10.99 -10.57
N ASP A 71 -8.16 10.37 -11.68
CA ASP A 71 -9.51 9.85 -11.86
C ASP A 71 -9.47 8.32 -11.92
N SER A 72 -10.26 7.66 -11.08
CA SER A 72 -10.36 6.21 -11.03
C SER A 72 -11.73 5.73 -11.47
N THR A 73 -11.77 4.64 -12.24
CA THR A 73 -13.00 3.98 -12.69
C THR A 73 -13.36 2.77 -11.80
N GLY A 74 -13.07 2.85 -10.52
CA GLY A 74 -13.34 1.80 -9.53
C GLY A 74 -12.08 1.31 -8.80
N LYS A 75 -12.26 0.36 -7.89
CA LYS A 75 -11.22 -0.11 -6.97
C LYS A 75 -10.01 -0.72 -7.71
N ILE A 76 -10.25 -1.58 -8.68
CA ILE A 76 -9.18 -2.25 -9.45
C ILE A 76 -8.30 -1.22 -10.17
N ASN A 77 -8.94 -0.27 -10.86
CA ASN A 77 -8.21 0.81 -11.52
C ASN A 77 -7.43 1.66 -10.52
N ALA A 78 -8.01 2.02 -9.38
CA ALA A 78 -7.34 2.79 -8.34
C ALA A 78 -6.13 2.07 -7.73
N VAL A 79 -6.17 0.73 -7.64
CA VAL A 79 -5.02 -0.08 -7.18
C VAL A 79 -3.89 -0.08 -8.22
N ASN A 80 -4.20 -0.26 -9.48
CA ASN A 80 -3.19 -0.40 -10.54
C ASN A 80 -2.65 0.95 -11.04
N ARG A 81 -3.47 2.00 -10.99
CA ARG A 81 -3.09 3.36 -11.37
C ARG A 81 -1.90 3.85 -10.56
N ASP A 82 -1.10 4.71 -11.12
CA ASP A 82 0.06 5.40 -10.53
C ASP A 82 1.30 4.53 -10.31
N LEU A 83 1.19 3.19 -10.33
CA LEU A 83 2.34 2.29 -10.21
C LEU A 83 3.26 2.33 -11.44
N PRO A 84 2.73 2.35 -12.68
CA PRO A 84 3.58 2.40 -13.88
C PRO A 84 4.42 3.68 -13.96
N GLU A 85 3.91 4.79 -13.43
CA GLU A 85 4.55 6.11 -13.47
C GLU A 85 5.35 6.43 -12.21
N PHE A 86 5.36 5.53 -11.21
CA PHE A 86 6.11 5.72 -9.99
C PHE A 86 7.62 5.54 -10.24
N ASP A 87 8.36 6.63 -10.20
CA ASP A 87 9.75 6.75 -10.65
C ASP A 87 10.81 6.20 -9.69
N LYS A 88 10.43 5.90 -8.44
CA LYS A 88 11.37 5.38 -7.46
C LYS A 88 11.45 3.85 -7.53
N PRO A 89 12.66 3.25 -7.56
CA PRO A 89 12.79 1.80 -7.58
C PRO A 89 12.34 1.18 -6.26
N TRP A 90 11.54 0.11 -6.36
CA TRP A 90 11.02 -0.64 -5.23
C TRP A 90 11.18 -2.16 -5.45
N GLN A 91 11.19 -2.94 -4.35
CA GLN A 91 11.38 -4.40 -4.39
C GLN A 91 10.06 -5.17 -4.33
N SER A 92 9.15 -4.75 -3.46
CA SER A 92 7.83 -5.37 -3.31
C SER A 92 6.75 -4.34 -3.05
N VAL A 93 5.51 -4.66 -3.41
CA VAL A 93 4.34 -3.81 -3.19
C VAL A 93 3.24 -4.57 -2.46
N ILE A 94 2.69 -3.96 -1.40
CA ILE A 94 1.51 -4.43 -0.69
C ILE A 94 0.36 -3.45 -0.89
N VAL A 95 -0.87 -3.98 -1.05
CA VAL A 95 -2.07 -3.14 -1.15
C VAL A 95 -2.68 -2.95 0.23
N ALA A 96 -2.86 -1.71 0.64
CA ALA A 96 -3.56 -1.34 1.86
C ALA A 96 -4.96 -0.79 1.56
N SER A 97 -5.85 -0.91 2.52
CA SER A 97 -7.24 -0.42 2.47
C SER A 97 -7.65 0.17 3.82
N ASP A 98 -8.67 1.03 3.82
CA ASP A 98 -9.16 1.71 5.02
C ASP A 98 -9.94 0.82 6.01
N ASP A 99 -10.12 -0.44 5.67
CA ASP A 99 -10.70 -1.48 6.52
C ASP A 99 -9.66 -2.50 7.05
N MET A 100 -8.39 -2.30 6.74
CA MET A 100 -7.29 -3.14 7.22
C MET A 100 -6.69 -2.60 8.52
N HIS A 101 -6.49 -3.50 9.48
CA HIS A 101 -5.90 -3.19 10.77
C HIS A 101 -4.53 -3.85 10.87
N ALA A 102 -3.48 -3.06 10.68
CA ALA A 102 -2.11 -3.56 10.74
C ALA A 102 -1.72 -4.02 12.14
N THR A 103 -1.13 -5.20 12.23
CA THR A 103 -0.55 -5.76 13.45
C THR A 103 0.86 -5.21 13.71
N PRO A 104 1.42 -5.31 14.95
CA PRO A 104 2.79 -4.89 15.22
C PRO A 104 3.82 -5.54 14.28
N ALA A 105 4.76 -4.74 13.78
CA ALA A 105 5.84 -5.15 12.88
C ALA A 105 5.37 -5.75 11.53
N TRP A 106 4.20 -5.34 11.05
CA TRP A 106 3.61 -5.82 9.78
C TRP A 106 4.55 -5.66 8.58
N ASP A 107 5.30 -4.56 8.53
CA ASP A 107 6.28 -4.24 7.49
C ASP A 107 7.46 -5.22 7.48
N ARG A 108 7.95 -5.60 8.65
CA ARG A 108 8.99 -6.63 8.79
C ARG A 108 8.47 -7.99 8.37
N TRP A 109 7.25 -8.36 8.78
CA TRP A 109 6.65 -9.63 8.36
C TRP A 109 6.48 -9.69 6.85
N ALA A 110 6.02 -8.60 6.23
CA ALA A 110 5.86 -8.52 4.78
C ALA A 110 7.20 -8.70 4.04
N THR A 111 8.21 -7.93 4.41
CA THR A 111 9.53 -7.99 3.75
C THR A 111 10.23 -9.33 3.99
N SER A 112 10.12 -9.91 5.21
CA SER A 112 10.69 -11.22 5.52
C SER A 112 10.01 -12.34 4.72
N ALA A 113 8.69 -12.33 4.60
CA ALA A 113 7.96 -13.31 3.81
C ALA A 113 8.36 -13.26 2.32
N MET A 114 8.48 -12.07 1.75
CA MET A 114 8.95 -11.92 0.37
C MET A 114 10.38 -12.48 0.19
N ALA A 115 11.29 -12.13 1.09
CA ALA A 115 12.68 -12.59 1.03
C ALA A 115 12.81 -14.11 1.22
N GLU A 116 11.93 -14.72 2.02
CA GLU A 116 11.93 -16.17 2.28
C GLU A 116 11.37 -16.96 1.09
N TYR A 117 10.20 -16.55 0.58
CA TYR A 117 9.49 -17.35 -0.43
C TYR A 117 9.84 -16.96 -1.87
N TYR A 118 10.18 -15.69 -2.12
CA TYR A 118 10.50 -15.17 -3.45
C TYR A 118 11.68 -14.21 -3.40
N PRO A 119 12.91 -14.71 -3.13
CA PRO A 119 14.10 -13.88 -2.97
C PRO A 119 14.50 -13.11 -4.24
N ASP A 120 14.05 -13.57 -5.40
CA ASP A 120 14.21 -12.91 -6.71
C ASP A 120 13.09 -11.92 -7.03
N GLY A 121 12.05 -11.85 -6.18
CA GLY A 121 10.89 -11.00 -6.38
C GLY A 121 9.92 -11.49 -7.46
N ASP A 122 10.06 -12.72 -7.96
CA ASP A 122 9.15 -13.30 -8.96
C ASP A 122 8.06 -14.16 -8.29
N GLY A 123 7.09 -13.49 -7.68
CA GLY A 123 5.96 -14.14 -7.04
C GLY A 123 5.18 -13.19 -6.14
N TYR A 124 4.18 -13.76 -5.51
CA TYR A 124 3.38 -13.03 -4.52
C TYR A 124 3.07 -13.89 -3.29
N VAL A 125 3.01 -13.21 -2.15
CA VAL A 125 2.56 -13.76 -0.87
C VAL A 125 1.22 -13.10 -0.54
N TRP A 126 0.29 -13.85 0.02
CA TRP A 126 -0.92 -13.25 0.53
C TRP A 126 -1.01 -13.39 2.05
N PHE A 127 -1.62 -12.39 2.69
CA PHE A 127 -1.93 -12.44 4.10
C PHE A 127 -3.43 -12.68 4.30
N GLY A 128 -3.79 -13.50 5.26
CA GLY A 128 -5.18 -13.73 5.62
C GLY A 128 -5.78 -12.47 6.27
N ASP A 129 -7.01 -12.11 5.85
CA ASP A 129 -7.80 -11.04 6.45
C ASP A 129 -8.63 -11.51 7.66
N GLY A 130 -8.53 -12.79 8.00
CA GLY A 130 -9.28 -13.43 9.08
C GLY A 130 -10.69 -13.91 8.67
N PHE A 131 -11.14 -13.62 7.45
CA PHE A 131 -12.48 -13.97 6.95
C PHE A 131 -12.44 -14.89 5.73
N GLN A 132 -11.58 -14.57 4.75
CA GLN A 132 -11.47 -15.31 3.49
C GLN A 132 -10.27 -16.27 3.55
N LYS A 133 -10.49 -17.53 3.15
CA LYS A 133 -9.43 -18.56 3.15
C LYS A 133 -8.94 -18.90 1.74
N ASP A 134 -9.77 -18.67 0.73
CA ASP A 134 -9.53 -19.13 -0.63
C ASP A 134 -9.29 -17.99 -1.62
N ILE A 135 -9.31 -16.75 -1.13
CA ILE A 135 -9.14 -15.54 -1.96
C ILE A 135 -8.01 -14.69 -1.37
N CYS A 136 -7.11 -14.26 -2.25
CA CYS A 136 -6.08 -13.29 -1.89
C CYS A 136 -6.71 -11.91 -1.67
N THR A 137 -6.83 -11.49 -0.42
CA THR A 137 -7.40 -10.19 -0.05
C THR A 137 -6.34 -9.15 0.26
N ILE A 138 -5.17 -9.59 0.70
CA ILE A 138 -4.02 -8.71 1.01
C ILE A 138 -2.79 -9.24 0.26
N PRO A 139 -2.61 -8.86 -1.02
CA PRO A 139 -1.47 -9.30 -1.80
C PRO A 139 -0.22 -8.49 -1.46
N LEU A 140 0.89 -9.19 -1.34
CA LEU A 140 2.24 -8.66 -1.40
C LEU A 140 2.90 -9.23 -2.65
N MET A 141 3.20 -8.40 -3.62
CA MET A 141 3.75 -8.78 -4.92
C MET A 141 5.19 -8.31 -5.04
N GLY A 142 6.07 -9.18 -5.51
CA GLY A 142 7.44 -8.81 -5.81
C GLY A 142 7.56 -8.04 -7.12
N ARG A 143 8.64 -7.32 -7.29
CA ARG A 143 8.86 -6.45 -8.46
C ARG A 143 8.92 -7.21 -9.77
N ALA A 144 9.61 -8.35 -9.81
CA ALA A 144 9.74 -9.14 -11.03
C ALA A 144 8.37 -9.70 -11.49
N GLU A 145 7.53 -10.14 -10.55
CA GLU A 145 6.16 -10.55 -10.82
C GLU A 145 5.32 -9.40 -11.38
N TYR A 146 5.41 -8.21 -10.76
CA TYR A 146 4.73 -7.02 -11.27
C TYR A 146 5.18 -6.64 -12.69
N ASP A 147 6.48 -6.66 -12.96
CA ASP A 147 7.03 -6.32 -14.28
C ASP A 147 6.54 -7.30 -15.36
N ARG A 148 6.28 -8.55 -14.99
CA ARG A 148 5.75 -9.59 -15.87
C ARG A 148 4.26 -9.42 -16.15
N LEU A 149 3.46 -9.05 -15.14
CA LEU A 149 2.01 -8.93 -15.25
C LEU A 149 1.53 -7.52 -15.66
N GLY A 150 2.19 -6.48 -15.17
CA GLY A 150 1.83 -5.08 -15.39
C GLY A 150 0.68 -4.57 -14.50
N TYR A 151 0.17 -5.38 -13.58
CA TYR A 151 -0.92 -5.03 -12.66
C TYR A 151 -0.85 -5.84 -11.35
N ILE A 152 -1.52 -5.36 -10.30
CA ILE A 152 -1.70 -6.12 -9.05
C ILE A 152 -3.04 -6.88 -9.08
N TYR A 153 -4.12 -6.21 -9.48
CA TYR A 153 -5.44 -6.80 -9.64
C TYR A 153 -5.89 -6.75 -11.11
N ASN A 154 -6.48 -7.85 -11.56
CA ASN A 154 -7.07 -7.96 -12.90
C ASN A 154 -8.60 -8.03 -12.81
#